data_7c151cb29630c98658ed438211fc039e
#
_entry.id   7c151cb29630c98658ed438211fc039e
#
_cell.length_a   1.000
_cell.length_b   1.000
_cell.length_c   1.000
_cell.angle_alpha   90.00
_cell.angle_beta   90.00
_cell.angle_gamma   90.00
#
_symmetry.space_group_name_H-M   'P 1'
#
loop_
_entity.id
_entity.type
_entity.pdbx_description
1 polymer ?
#
loop_
_entity_poly.entity_id
_entity_poly.type
_entity_poly.pdbx_seq_one_letter_code
_entity_poly.pdbx_strand_id
1 'polypeptide(L)'
;AINSAIASLPAEGGVLVIPEGDFVLDAPIVINKHNVTIKGLNPGMRSNIDVNGINDLLGPGGGSKLVARNAEAAIKVETGMKGVKIMNLMVSGGTEAKNIGIHFAGATDNGMLSNIIGINLHTGVKIEQAKNMQIINCWVCELPNSMVLIGGENINIKNCQLGAQPTGITCKAQGVNKLSFLNNQVYPDGRENLVLDGCNNCIVEGNNFKSYYNGILVLSGNDNRVNKNIFWLTGALQNQMLDHGDDFGIINVKGNNNMFVSNSLSCEWAYTDAVAVNATQGTGNVFKNCFIDNLESYRVFLVNAETEVS
;
A
#
# COMPACT_ATOMS: atom_id res chain seq x y z
N ALA A 1 22.46 20.54 -3.22
CA ALA A 1 22.10 21.29 -1.99
C ALA A 1 21.58 20.37 -0.88
N ILE A 2 20.49 19.57 -1.08
CA ILE A 2 19.88 18.79 0.01
C ILE A 2 20.83 17.69 0.53
N ASN A 3 21.49 16.94 -0.34
CA ASN A 3 22.48 15.92 0.08
C ASN A 3 23.67 16.53 0.83
N SER A 4 24.11 17.74 0.45
CA SER A 4 25.16 18.46 1.21
C SER A 4 24.67 18.86 2.59
N ALA A 5 23.41 19.26 2.74
CA ALA A 5 22.83 19.56 4.05
C ALA A 5 22.74 18.30 4.94
N ILE A 6 22.36 17.14 4.39
CA ILE A 6 22.39 15.87 5.13
C ILE A 6 23.82 15.51 5.54
N ALA A 7 24.81 15.70 4.65
CA ALA A 7 26.21 15.43 4.97
C ALA A 7 26.73 16.31 6.12
N SER A 8 26.23 17.54 6.25
CA SER A 8 26.62 18.47 7.33
C SER A 8 25.92 18.22 8.67
N LEU A 9 24.91 17.36 8.74
CA LEU A 9 24.28 16.99 10.00
C LEU A 9 25.30 16.32 10.93
N PRO A 10 25.15 16.45 12.26
CA PRO A 10 25.94 15.69 13.24
C PRO A 10 25.93 14.18 12.99
N ALA A 11 26.90 13.47 13.52
CA ALA A 11 26.96 12.00 13.42
C ALA A 11 25.75 11.31 14.07
N GLU A 12 25.20 11.91 15.10
CA GLU A 12 24.01 11.46 15.84
C GLU A 12 22.70 11.62 15.05
N GLY A 13 22.74 12.28 13.91
CA GLY A 13 21.57 12.62 13.09
C GLY A 13 21.14 14.08 13.21
N GLY A 14 19.93 14.36 12.84
CA GLY A 14 19.35 15.71 12.91
C GLY A 14 18.10 15.88 12.06
N VAL A 15 17.61 17.11 12.02
CA VAL A 15 16.40 17.46 11.29
C VAL A 15 16.73 18.35 10.11
N LEU A 16 16.30 17.96 8.91
CA LEU A 16 16.32 18.76 7.71
C LEU A 16 14.89 19.21 7.39
N VAL A 17 14.67 20.50 7.32
CA VAL A 17 13.38 21.08 6.94
C VAL A 17 13.40 21.43 5.46
N ILE A 18 12.42 20.92 4.73
CA ILE A 18 12.17 21.26 3.33
C ILE A 18 11.12 22.38 3.30
N PRO A 19 11.45 23.58 2.82
CA PRO A 19 10.48 24.67 2.73
C PRO A 19 9.39 24.38 1.69
N GLU A 20 8.38 25.20 1.62
CA GLU A 20 7.39 25.13 0.54
C GLU A 20 8.03 25.45 -0.81
N GLY A 21 7.54 24.78 -1.84
CA GLY A 21 8.02 24.91 -3.21
C GLY A 21 8.28 23.55 -3.88
N ASP A 22 8.51 23.60 -5.17
CA ASP A 22 8.78 22.44 -6.02
C ASP A 22 10.30 22.26 -6.18
N PHE A 23 10.81 21.15 -5.68
CA PHE A 23 12.23 20.81 -5.75
C PHE A 23 12.43 19.68 -6.75
N VAL A 24 12.87 20.02 -7.96
CA VAL A 24 13.16 19.06 -9.02
C VAL A 24 14.49 18.36 -8.73
N LEU A 25 14.47 17.03 -8.72
CA LEU A 25 15.60 16.20 -8.37
C LEU A 25 16.12 15.47 -9.62
N ASP A 26 17.41 15.65 -9.90
CA ASP A 26 18.14 14.89 -10.93
C ASP A 26 18.84 13.66 -10.36
N ALA A 27 18.92 13.55 -9.04
CA ALA A 27 19.43 12.41 -8.29
C ALA A 27 18.67 12.26 -6.96
N PRO A 28 18.64 11.07 -6.36
CA PRO A 28 17.96 10.86 -5.09
C PRO A 28 18.51 11.74 -3.97
N ILE A 29 17.63 12.12 -3.04
CA ILE A 29 18.06 12.56 -1.72
C ILE A 29 18.47 11.29 -0.98
N VAL A 30 19.76 11.17 -0.64
CA VAL A 30 20.34 9.97 -0.02
C VAL A 30 20.49 10.18 1.49
N ILE A 31 19.83 9.32 2.27
CA ILE A 31 19.96 9.29 3.73
C ILE A 31 20.91 8.14 4.10
N ASN A 32 22.13 8.49 4.46
CA ASN A 32 23.22 7.58 4.85
C ASN A 32 23.71 7.81 6.28
N LYS A 33 22.85 8.41 7.12
CA LYS A 33 23.09 8.61 8.56
C LYS A 33 21.90 8.12 9.36
N HIS A 34 22.13 7.67 10.58
CA HIS A 34 21.09 7.32 11.53
C HIS A 34 20.35 8.57 12.04
N ASN A 35 19.14 8.38 12.56
CA ASN A 35 18.33 9.39 13.25
C ASN A 35 18.13 10.70 12.44
N VAL A 36 18.10 10.60 11.11
CA VAL A 36 17.80 11.73 10.26
C VAL A 36 16.29 11.88 10.12
N THR A 37 15.80 13.11 10.34
CA THR A 37 14.42 13.46 10.03
C THR A 37 14.40 14.43 8.85
N ILE A 38 13.71 14.05 7.76
CA ILE A 38 13.33 14.97 6.69
C ILE A 38 11.89 15.39 6.92
N LYS A 39 11.66 16.69 7.06
CA LYS A 39 10.34 17.24 7.35
C LYS A 39 10.01 18.36 6.37
N GLY A 40 8.91 18.20 5.62
CA GLY A 40 8.31 19.33 4.91
C GLY A 40 7.51 20.24 5.85
N LEU A 41 7.30 21.47 5.45
CA LEU A 41 6.42 22.39 6.18
C LEU A 41 4.95 22.03 5.99
N ASN A 42 4.59 21.59 4.77
CA ASN A 42 3.23 21.27 4.38
C ASN A 42 3.27 20.21 3.27
N PRO A 43 2.49 19.11 3.34
CA PRO A 43 2.46 18.11 2.28
C PRO A 43 1.74 18.59 1.01
N GLY A 44 1.08 19.75 1.04
CA GLY A 44 0.28 20.23 -0.07
C GLY A 44 -1.11 19.60 -0.15
N MET A 45 -1.77 19.79 -1.29
CA MET A 45 -3.10 19.24 -1.55
C MET A 45 -3.01 17.87 -2.21
N ARG A 46 -3.99 17.02 -1.95
CA ARG A 46 -4.22 15.75 -2.67
C ARG A 46 -4.72 16.05 -4.07
N SER A 47 -4.24 15.32 -5.06
CA SER A 47 -4.18 15.75 -6.43
C SER A 47 -5.44 15.73 -7.26
N ASN A 48 -6.46 15.00 -6.94
CA ASN A 48 -7.62 14.84 -7.84
C ASN A 48 -8.59 16.01 -7.84
N ILE A 49 -8.21 17.13 -7.29
CA ILE A 49 -9.01 18.33 -7.37
C ILE A 49 -8.48 19.14 -8.56
N ASP A 50 -9.22 19.10 -9.67
CA ASP A 50 -9.00 20.02 -10.78
C ASP A 50 -9.26 21.46 -10.29
N VAL A 51 -8.20 22.11 -9.85
CA VAL A 51 -8.23 23.51 -9.46
C VAL A 51 -7.97 24.32 -10.72
N ASN A 52 -9.02 24.84 -11.33
CA ASN A 52 -9.00 25.70 -12.52
C ASN A 52 -8.76 24.98 -13.88
N GLY A 53 -9.15 23.73 -14.06
CA GLY A 53 -8.98 23.03 -15.34
C GLY A 53 -7.52 22.80 -15.74
N ILE A 54 -6.59 22.94 -14.82
CA ILE A 54 -5.19 22.60 -15.01
C ILE A 54 -5.01 21.18 -14.46
N ASN A 55 -5.01 20.24 -15.38
CA ASN A 55 -4.56 18.87 -15.09
C ASN A 55 -3.04 18.90 -14.89
N ASP A 56 -2.61 19.42 -13.76
CA ASP A 56 -1.19 19.52 -13.43
C ASP A 56 -0.71 18.15 -12.93
N LEU A 57 -0.13 17.39 -13.84
CA LEU A 57 0.47 16.08 -13.57
C LEU A 57 1.60 16.13 -12.53
N LEU A 58 2.08 17.32 -12.21
CA LEU A 58 3.04 17.53 -11.11
C LEU A 58 2.35 17.58 -9.75
N GLY A 59 1.02 17.47 -9.72
CA GLY A 59 0.20 17.69 -8.53
C GLY A 59 -0.08 19.18 -8.30
N PRO A 60 -1.13 19.52 -7.53
CA PRO A 60 -1.49 20.90 -7.25
C PRO A 60 -0.34 21.64 -6.58
N GLY A 61 -0.25 22.92 -6.86
CA GLY A 61 0.73 23.81 -6.27
C GLY A 61 0.59 23.90 -4.75
N GLY A 62 1.64 24.36 -4.10
CA GLY A 62 1.72 24.50 -2.64
C GLY A 62 2.29 23.28 -1.95
N GLY A 63 2.85 23.49 -0.78
CA GLY A 63 3.51 22.48 0.02
C GLY A 63 4.99 22.27 -0.32
N SER A 64 5.60 21.38 0.44
CA SER A 64 6.99 20.94 0.25
C SER A 64 7.00 19.75 -0.70
N LYS A 65 7.31 19.96 -1.98
CA LYS A 65 7.22 18.94 -3.02
C LYS A 65 8.59 18.57 -3.58
N LEU A 66 8.89 17.28 -3.60
CA LEU A 66 10.07 16.69 -4.22
C LEU A 66 9.66 16.00 -5.52
N VAL A 67 10.18 16.47 -6.65
CA VAL A 67 9.86 15.95 -7.98
C VAL A 67 11.03 15.15 -8.51
N ALA A 68 10.91 13.83 -8.51
CA ALA A 68 11.95 12.89 -8.96
C ALA A 68 11.95 12.74 -10.49
N ARG A 69 12.17 13.82 -11.25
CA ARG A 69 12.08 13.80 -12.72
C ARG A 69 13.03 12.80 -13.37
N ASN A 70 14.31 12.82 -12.98
CA ASN A 70 15.35 11.97 -13.55
C ASN A 70 15.98 11.03 -12.50
N ALA A 71 15.61 11.17 -11.25
CA ALA A 71 16.13 10.35 -10.15
C ALA A 71 15.42 8.99 -10.08
N GLU A 72 16.11 7.92 -9.75
CA GLU A 72 15.51 6.59 -9.51
C GLU A 72 14.52 6.58 -8.34
N ALA A 73 14.74 7.45 -7.38
CA ALA A 73 13.85 7.69 -6.25
C ALA A 73 13.91 9.17 -5.84
N ALA A 74 12.83 9.71 -5.25
CA ALA A 74 12.91 11.05 -4.65
C ALA A 74 13.76 11.02 -3.37
N ILE A 75 13.51 10.05 -2.50
CA ILE A 75 14.31 9.83 -1.28
C ILE A 75 14.75 8.37 -1.23
N LYS A 76 16.04 8.13 -1.00
CA LYS A 76 16.61 6.81 -0.77
C LYS A 76 17.25 6.75 0.61
N VAL A 77 16.77 5.85 1.44
CA VAL A 77 17.38 5.52 2.73
C VAL A 77 18.31 4.32 2.52
N GLU A 78 19.57 4.49 2.78
CA GLU A 78 20.57 3.43 2.57
C GLU A 78 20.39 2.28 3.57
N THR A 79 20.92 1.14 3.17
CA THR A 79 20.90 -0.10 3.97
C THR A 79 21.45 0.10 5.38
N GLY A 80 20.76 -0.45 6.37
CA GLY A 80 21.21 -0.45 7.76
C GLY A 80 20.93 0.83 8.56
N MET A 81 20.29 1.83 7.93
CA MET A 81 19.97 3.08 8.64
C MET A 81 18.88 2.85 9.70
N LYS A 82 19.00 3.55 10.83
CA LYS A 82 18.08 3.45 11.97
C LYS A 82 17.49 4.80 12.33
N GLY A 83 16.24 4.80 12.79
CA GLY A 83 15.56 5.98 13.30
C GLY A 83 15.26 7.07 12.25
N VAL A 84 15.23 6.71 10.95
CA VAL A 84 14.95 7.67 9.89
C VAL A 84 13.47 7.99 9.84
N LYS A 85 13.13 9.29 9.80
CA LYS A 85 11.76 9.79 9.71
C LYS A 85 11.60 10.71 8.50
N ILE A 86 10.53 10.50 7.74
CA ILE A 86 10.18 11.35 6.59
C ILE A 86 8.71 11.76 6.75
N MET A 87 8.45 13.06 6.77
CA MET A 87 7.13 13.55 7.11
C MET A 87 6.74 14.87 6.45
N ASN A 88 5.42 15.08 6.32
CA ASN A 88 4.79 16.32 5.88
C ASN A 88 5.30 16.84 4.54
N LEU A 89 5.42 15.97 3.53
CA LEU A 89 5.87 16.39 2.20
C LEU A 89 5.18 15.57 1.09
N MET A 90 5.24 16.09 -0.12
CA MET A 90 4.81 15.40 -1.33
C MET A 90 6.04 14.86 -2.07
N VAL A 91 5.89 13.65 -2.61
CA VAL A 91 6.83 13.05 -3.57
C VAL A 91 6.10 12.82 -4.89
N SER A 92 6.70 13.24 -6.00
CA SER A 92 6.13 13.11 -7.34
C SER A 92 7.23 12.77 -8.35
N GLY A 93 6.88 12.07 -9.42
CA GLY A 93 7.84 11.74 -10.49
C GLY A 93 7.72 12.62 -11.73
N GLY A 94 6.62 13.33 -11.91
CA GLY A 94 6.29 14.03 -13.15
C GLY A 94 5.66 13.10 -14.20
N THR A 95 5.53 13.56 -15.44
CA THR A 95 4.70 12.96 -16.48
C THR A 95 5.16 11.58 -17.00
N GLU A 96 6.43 11.21 -16.79
CA GLU A 96 6.99 9.93 -17.27
C GLU A 96 7.44 9.03 -16.11
N ALA A 97 6.63 8.94 -15.09
CA ALA A 97 7.00 8.32 -13.84
C ALA A 97 7.41 6.85 -13.95
N LYS A 98 8.71 6.59 -13.92
CA LYS A 98 9.30 5.27 -13.70
C LYS A 98 9.96 5.14 -12.34
N ASN A 99 9.78 6.11 -11.48
CA ASN A 99 10.58 6.39 -10.29
C ASN A 99 9.88 5.87 -9.04
N ILE A 100 10.66 5.69 -7.97
CA ILE A 100 10.18 5.42 -6.63
C ILE A 100 10.04 6.75 -5.87
N GLY A 101 8.96 6.92 -5.12
CA GLY A 101 8.84 8.09 -4.25
C GLY A 101 9.82 8.00 -3.08
N ILE A 102 9.62 7.04 -2.20
CA ILE A 102 10.49 6.83 -1.04
C ILE A 102 10.95 5.37 -1.01
N HIS A 103 12.25 5.15 -0.96
CA HIS A 103 12.89 3.84 -0.96
C HIS A 103 13.72 3.62 0.30
N PHE A 104 13.33 2.65 1.12
CA PHE A 104 14.14 2.12 2.21
C PHE A 104 14.88 0.88 1.69
N ALA A 105 16.16 1.05 1.36
CA ALA A 105 16.97 0.06 0.65
C ALA A 105 17.66 -0.93 1.58
N GLY A 106 16.85 -1.81 2.18
CA GLY A 106 17.35 -2.94 2.97
C GLY A 106 17.70 -2.65 4.41
N ALA A 107 17.40 -3.62 5.27
CA ALA A 107 17.81 -3.74 6.68
C ALA A 107 17.71 -2.46 7.54
N THR A 108 16.75 -1.58 7.25
CA THR A 108 16.49 -0.38 8.07
C THR A 108 15.71 -0.74 9.32
N ASP A 109 15.84 0.05 10.39
CA ASP A 109 15.18 -0.22 11.66
C ASP A 109 14.60 1.07 12.27
N ASN A 110 13.43 0.95 12.90
CA ASN A 110 12.74 2.04 13.59
C ASN A 110 12.53 3.28 12.71
N GLY A 111 12.05 3.04 11.46
CA GLY A 111 11.74 4.08 10.50
C GLY A 111 10.30 4.58 10.60
N MET A 112 10.05 5.77 10.08
CA MET A 112 8.70 6.33 10.02
C MET A 112 8.45 7.11 8.74
N LEU A 113 7.29 6.86 8.12
CA LEU A 113 6.66 7.73 7.13
C LEU A 113 5.37 8.28 7.73
N SER A 114 5.20 9.60 7.68
CA SER A 114 3.99 10.23 8.22
C SER A 114 3.53 11.39 7.36
N ASN A 115 2.25 11.41 7.04
CA ASN A 115 1.64 12.51 6.28
C ASN A 115 2.40 12.80 4.97
N ILE A 116 2.60 11.74 4.18
CA ILE A 116 3.23 11.78 2.85
C ILE A 116 2.15 11.75 1.79
N ILE A 117 2.29 12.58 0.77
CA ILE A 117 1.53 12.48 -0.47
C ILE A 117 2.46 11.91 -1.54
N GLY A 118 2.08 10.80 -2.16
CA GLY A 118 2.80 10.15 -3.26
C GLY A 118 1.94 10.08 -4.51
N ILE A 119 2.44 10.61 -5.63
CA ILE A 119 1.68 10.71 -6.87
C ILE A 119 2.58 10.70 -8.10
N ASN A 120 2.05 10.24 -9.24
CA ASN A 120 2.74 10.25 -10.54
C ASN A 120 4.15 9.63 -10.46
N LEU A 121 4.24 8.47 -9.83
CA LEU A 121 5.44 7.65 -9.67
C LEU A 121 5.13 6.24 -10.20
N HIS A 122 6.13 5.42 -10.41
CA HIS A 122 5.91 3.99 -10.65
C HIS A 122 5.57 3.26 -9.36
N THR A 123 6.28 3.58 -8.28
CA THR A 123 6.06 3.04 -6.95
C THR A 123 6.12 4.17 -5.93
N GLY A 124 5.08 4.33 -5.13
CA GLY A 124 5.04 5.38 -4.11
C GLY A 124 6.05 5.15 -3.00
N VAL A 125 5.96 3.99 -2.35
CA VAL A 125 6.85 3.59 -1.26
C VAL A 125 7.38 2.19 -1.51
N LYS A 126 8.70 2.01 -1.48
CA LYS A 126 9.38 0.70 -1.51
C LYS A 126 10.18 0.50 -0.22
N ILE A 127 9.98 -0.65 0.41
CA ILE A 127 10.64 -0.98 1.68
C ILE A 127 11.21 -2.39 1.57
N GLU A 128 12.50 -2.54 1.86
CA GLU A 128 13.19 -3.82 1.77
C GLU A 128 13.83 -4.16 3.13
N GLN A 129 13.52 -5.34 3.66
CA GLN A 129 14.11 -5.91 4.88
C GLN A 129 14.02 -5.00 6.12
N ALA A 130 13.03 -4.10 6.18
CA ALA A 130 12.91 -3.18 7.31
C ALA A 130 12.32 -3.86 8.56
N LYS A 131 12.67 -3.33 9.73
CA LYS A 131 12.09 -3.72 11.01
C LYS A 131 11.49 -2.51 11.72
N ASN A 132 10.43 -2.74 12.50
CA ASN A 132 9.82 -1.73 13.35
C ASN A 132 9.43 -0.44 12.57
N MET A 133 8.85 -0.60 11.40
CA MET A 133 8.50 0.51 10.51
C MET A 133 7.08 1.00 10.74
N GLN A 134 6.89 2.32 10.76
CA GLN A 134 5.59 2.97 10.86
C GLN A 134 5.29 3.76 9.59
N ILE A 135 4.13 3.52 8.97
CA ILE A 135 3.61 4.27 7.83
C ILE A 135 2.20 4.74 8.20
N ILE A 136 2.06 6.03 8.44
CA ILE A 136 0.83 6.57 9.02
C ILE A 136 0.33 7.81 8.30
N ASN A 137 -1.00 7.89 8.12
CA ASN A 137 -1.68 9.06 7.55
C ASN A 137 -1.15 9.47 6.16
N CYS A 138 -0.68 8.51 5.36
CA CYS A 138 -0.17 8.76 4.02
C CYS A 138 -1.31 8.68 2.98
N TRP A 139 -1.19 9.49 1.93
CA TRP A 139 -2.00 9.38 0.73
C TRP A 139 -1.09 9.02 -0.43
N VAL A 140 -1.22 7.81 -0.97
CA VAL A 140 -0.35 7.30 -2.05
C VAL A 140 -1.25 6.66 -3.10
N CYS A 141 -1.55 7.42 -4.15
CA CYS A 141 -2.54 7.05 -5.16
C CYS A 141 -2.09 7.48 -6.57
N GLU A 142 -2.78 6.99 -7.57
CA GLU A 142 -2.61 7.34 -8.98
C GLU A 142 -1.24 6.96 -9.56
N LEU A 143 -0.76 5.79 -9.20
CA LEU A 143 0.50 5.24 -9.65
C LEU A 143 0.38 3.70 -9.76
N PRO A 144 1.23 3.02 -10.54
CA PRO A 144 1.13 1.56 -10.69
C PRO A 144 1.19 0.78 -9.38
N ASN A 145 2.03 1.19 -8.42
CA ASN A 145 2.11 0.52 -7.13
C ASN A 145 2.19 1.54 -5.99
N SER A 146 1.21 1.54 -5.07
CA SER A 146 1.29 2.44 -3.92
C SER A 146 2.41 2.04 -2.97
N MET A 147 2.43 0.77 -2.56
CA MET A 147 3.44 0.26 -1.62
C MET A 147 3.93 -1.11 -2.03
N VAL A 148 5.25 -1.29 -2.00
CA VAL A 148 5.93 -2.57 -2.20
C VAL A 148 6.85 -2.84 -1.02
N LEU A 149 6.56 -3.93 -0.30
CA LEU A 149 7.33 -4.38 0.86
C LEU A 149 7.97 -5.73 0.55
N ILE A 150 9.27 -5.87 0.77
CA ILE A 150 10.01 -7.10 0.51
C ILE A 150 10.77 -7.51 1.77
N GLY A 151 10.33 -8.58 2.41
CA GLY A 151 10.88 -9.05 3.66
C GLY A 151 10.68 -8.06 4.80
N GLY A 152 11.31 -8.33 5.93
CA GLY A 152 11.23 -7.49 7.12
C GLY A 152 10.21 -7.99 8.15
N GLU A 153 10.11 -7.23 9.23
CA GLU A 153 9.31 -7.62 10.39
C GLU A 153 8.74 -6.40 11.12
N ASN A 154 7.54 -6.56 11.67
CA ASN A 154 6.88 -5.54 12.48
C ASN A 154 6.69 -4.21 11.72
N ILE A 155 6.03 -4.29 10.58
CA ILE A 155 5.69 -3.13 9.75
C ILE A 155 4.24 -2.75 10.00
N ASN A 156 3.97 -1.49 10.27
CA ASN A 156 2.63 -0.99 10.56
C ASN A 156 2.22 0.06 9.52
N ILE A 157 1.14 -0.22 8.77
CA ILE A 157 0.52 0.68 7.80
C ILE A 157 -0.86 1.05 8.32
N LYS A 158 -1.04 2.31 8.71
CA LYS A 158 -2.25 2.73 9.41
C LYS A 158 -2.81 4.06 8.94
N ASN A 159 -4.15 4.13 8.84
CA ASN A 159 -4.87 5.35 8.48
C ASN A 159 -4.42 5.97 7.15
N CYS A 160 -3.99 5.13 6.21
CA CYS A 160 -3.54 5.56 4.89
C CYS A 160 -4.70 5.49 3.89
N GLN A 161 -4.57 6.28 2.84
CA GLN A 161 -5.40 6.20 1.65
C GLN A 161 -4.51 5.75 0.49
N LEU A 162 -4.82 4.60 -0.06
CA LEU A 162 -3.96 3.90 -1.02
C LEU A 162 -4.76 3.57 -2.28
N GLY A 163 -4.12 3.70 -3.44
CA GLY A 163 -4.76 3.34 -4.69
C GLY A 163 -3.73 3.19 -5.80
N ALA A 164 -3.93 2.19 -6.65
CA ALA A 164 -3.09 1.96 -7.81
C ALA A 164 -3.86 2.23 -9.11
N GLN A 165 -3.14 2.30 -10.21
CA GLN A 165 -3.72 2.30 -11.55
C GLN A 165 -4.21 0.89 -11.92
N PRO A 166 -5.10 0.74 -12.91
CA PRO A 166 -5.73 -0.55 -13.26
C PRO A 166 -4.77 -1.71 -13.59
N THR A 167 -3.55 -1.42 -13.97
CA THR A 167 -2.51 -2.43 -14.28
C THR A 167 -1.62 -2.77 -13.10
N GLY A 168 -1.81 -2.10 -11.95
CA GLY A 168 -0.92 -2.20 -10.80
C GLY A 168 -1.56 -2.86 -9.58
N ILE A 169 -0.73 -3.10 -8.57
CA ILE A 169 -1.13 -3.64 -7.28
C ILE A 169 -1.04 -2.53 -6.23
N THR A 170 -2.13 -2.28 -5.50
CA THR A 170 -2.13 -1.17 -4.55
C THR A 170 -1.10 -1.38 -3.43
N CYS A 171 -1.14 -2.50 -2.73
CA CYS A 171 -0.13 -2.84 -1.73
C CYS A 171 0.32 -4.29 -1.90
N LYS A 172 1.61 -4.49 -2.18
CA LYS A 172 2.22 -5.82 -2.27
C LYS A 172 3.25 -5.99 -1.16
N ALA A 173 3.03 -6.99 -0.32
CA ALA A 173 4.00 -7.43 0.68
C ALA A 173 4.45 -8.86 0.35
N GLN A 174 5.76 -9.10 0.34
CA GLN A 174 6.35 -10.39 0.06
C GLN A 174 7.30 -10.80 1.18
N GLY A 175 7.04 -11.94 1.82
CA GLY A 175 7.88 -12.49 2.88
C GLY A 175 7.97 -11.61 4.14
N VAL A 176 6.98 -10.76 4.40
CA VAL A 176 6.93 -9.90 5.59
C VAL A 176 6.35 -10.68 6.76
N ASN A 177 6.97 -10.59 7.93
CA ASN A 177 6.45 -11.14 9.17
C ASN A 177 5.86 -10.03 10.05
N LYS A 178 4.68 -10.25 10.63
CA LYS A 178 4.00 -9.28 11.50
C LYS A 178 3.74 -7.93 10.82
N LEU A 179 3.16 -7.96 9.60
CA LEU A 179 2.59 -6.76 9.02
C LEU A 179 1.25 -6.44 9.70
N SER A 180 1.06 -5.20 10.11
CA SER A 180 -0.23 -4.67 10.55
C SER A 180 -0.76 -3.67 9.51
N PHE A 181 -1.87 -4.01 8.86
CA PHE A 181 -2.55 -3.17 7.87
C PHE A 181 -3.90 -2.74 8.43
N LEU A 182 -3.96 -1.51 9.02
CA LEU A 182 -5.01 -1.11 9.94
C LEU A 182 -5.73 0.17 9.51
N ASN A 183 -7.06 0.14 9.48
CA ASN A 183 -7.90 1.32 9.26
C ASN A 183 -7.53 2.11 8.00
N ASN A 184 -7.15 1.43 6.94
CA ASN A 184 -6.81 2.06 5.67
C ASN A 184 -8.04 2.15 4.76
N GLN A 185 -8.03 3.14 3.89
CA GLN A 185 -8.95 3.26 2.77
C GLN A 185 -8.22 2.87 1.48
N VAL A 186 -8.73 1.88 0.77
CA VAL A 186 -8.14 1.42 -0.49
C VAL A 186 -9.09 1.74 -1.64
N TYR A 187 -8.58 2.48 -2.62
CA TYR A 187 -9.34 2.93 -3.79
C TYR A 187 -9.45 1.84 -4.86
N PRO A 188 -10.47 1.92 -5.75
CA PRO A 188 -10.90 0.77 -6.55
C PRO A 188 -10.07 0.47 -7.81
N ASP A 189 -9.20 1.37 -8.26
CA ASP A 189 -8.60 1.28 -9.60
C ASP A 189 -7.49 0.22 -9.71
N GLY A 190 -6.86 -0.16 -8.61
CA GLY A 190 -5.82 -1.19 -8.61
C GLY A 190 -6.35 -2.56 -9.01
N ARG A 191 -5.54 -3.31 -9.75
CA ARG A 191 -5.86 -4.68 -10.19
C ARG A 191 -6.07 -5.62 -9.02
N GLU A 192 -5.13 -5.67 -8.08
CA GLU A 192 -5.29 -6.26 -6.75
C GLU A 192 -5.06 -5.17 -5.70
N ASN A 193 -5.83 -5.22 -4.59
CA ASN A 193 -5.70 -4.19 -3.58
C ASN A 193 -4.65 -4.54 -2.53
N LEU A 194 -4.67 -5.74 -1.97
CA LEU A 194 -3.69 -6.20 -1.00
C LEU A 194 -3.21 -7.61 -1.34
N VAL A 195 -1.91 -7.73 -1.63
CA VAL A 195 -1.26 -9.01 -1.86
C VAL A 195 -0.27 -9.29 -0.73
N LEU A 196 -0.52 -10.34 0.03
CA LEU A 196 0.34 -10.85 1.10
C LEU A 196 0.96 -12.17 0.65
N ASP A 197 2.12 -12.09 -0.01
CA ASP A 197 2.81 -13.23 -0.59
C ASP A 197 3.86 -13.79 0.39
N GLY A 198 3.61 -14.99 0.92
CA GLY A 198 4.45 -15.62 1.95
C GLY A 198 4.56 -14.81 3.25
N CYS A 199 3.57 -13.97 3.55
CA CYS A 199 3.55 -13.16 4.76
C CYS A 199 2.90 -13.91 5.91
N ASN A 200 3.49 -13.87 7.11
CA ASN A 200 3.01 -14.63 8.26
C ASN A 200 2.75 -13.73 9.47
N ASN A 201 1.82 -14.18 10.34
CA ASN A 201 1.45 -13.48 11.56
C ASN A 201 0.98 -12.04 11.34
N CYS A 202 0.38 -11.76 10.18
CA CYS A 202 -0.08 -10.43 9.84
C CYS A 202 -1.49 -10.15 10.38
N ILE A 203 -1.79 -8.87 10.55
CA ILE A 203 -3.11 -8.39 10.96
C ILE A 203 -3.63 -7.42 9.89
N VAL A 204 -4.79 -7.73 9.33
CA VAL A 204 -5.53 -6.86 8.39
C VAL A 204 -6.85 -6.52 9.05
N GLU A 205 -7.00 -5.33 9.60
CA GLU A 205 -8.17 -5.01 10.42
C GLU A 205 -8.72 -3.60 10.18
N GLY A 206 -10.05 -3.52 10.11
CA GLY A 206 -10.78 -2.26 10.06
C GLY A 206 -10.62 -1.49 8.75
N ASN A 207 -10.18 -2.14 7.67
CA ASN A 207 -9.95 -1.48 6.40
C ASN A 207 -11.23 -1.42 5.55
N ASN A 208 -11.31 -0.39 4.71
CA ASN A 208 -12.33 -0.26 3.69
C ASN A 208 -11.68 -0.44 2.31
N PHE A 209 -11.87 -1.63 1.74
CA PHE A 209 -11.40 -1.96 0.40
C PHE A 209 -12.52 -1.74 -0.60
N LYS A 210 -12.24 -0.96 -1.64
CA LYS A 210 -13.07 -0.87 -2.83
C LYS A 210 -12.30 -1.43 -4.01
N SER A 211 -12.96 -2.10 -4.93
CA SER A 211 -12.34 -2.59 -6.16
C SER A 211 -13.32 -2.68 -7.30
N TYR A 212 -12.81 -2.44 -8.50
CA TYR A 212 -13.50 -2.76 -9.75
C TYR A 212 -13.27 -4.22 -10.17
N TYR A 213 -12.31 -4.90 -9.54
CA TYR A 213 -11.85 -6.23 -9.91
C TYR A 213 -11.98 -7.21 -8.75
N ASN A 214 -12.10 -8.50 -9.05
CA ASN A 214 -11.87 -9.56 -8.05
C ASN A 214 -10.39 -9.54 -7.60
N GLY A 215 -10.06 -10.29 -6.54
CA GLY A 215 -8.69 -10.25 -5.99
C GLY A 215 -8.40 -9.06 -5.11
N ILE A 216 -9.41 -8.57 -4.38
CA ILE A 216 -9.20 -7.51 -3.39
C ILE A 216 -8.14 -7.92 -2.38
N LEU A 217 -8.20 -9.18 -1.89
CA LEU A 217 -7.19 -9.75 -1.02
C LEU A 217 -6.65 -11.05 -1.63
N VAL A 218 -5.32 -11.13 -1.78
CA VAL A 218 -4.60 -12.36 -2.14
C VAL A 218 -3.60 -12.68 -1.03
N LEU A 219 -3.75 -13.82 -0.39
CA LEU A 219 -2.98 -14.20 0.79
C LEU A 219 -2.40 -15.61 0.63
N SER A 220 -1.07 -15.74 0.60
CA SER A 220 -0.38 -17.02 0.50
C SER A 220 0.42 -17.41 1.75
N GLY A 221 0.41 -16.59 2.79
CA GLY A 221 1.09 -16.85 4.06
C GLY A 221 0.22 -17.52 5.12
N ASN A 222 0.80 -17.74 6.30
CA ASN A 222 0.19 -18.48 7.38
C ASN A 222 -0.07 -17.65 8.63
N ASP A 223 -0.99 -18.12 9.48
CA ASP A 223 -1.27 -17.57 10.80
C ASP A 223 -1.69 -16.09 10.77
N ASN A 224 -2.31 -15.65 9.68
CA ASN A 224 -2.76 -14.27 9.53
C ASN A 224 -4.18 -14.08 10.06
N ARG A 225 -4.49 -12.87 10.50
CA ARG A 225 -5.82 -12.46 10.98
C ARG A 225 -6.38 -11.35 10.12
N VAL A 226 -7.56 -11.55 9.58
CA VAL A 226 -8.27 -10.62 8.70
C VAL A 226 -9.63 -10.35 9.33
N ASN A 227 -9.77 -9.19 10.00
CA ASN A 227 -10.91 -8.93 10.85
C ASN A 227 -11.59 -7.59 10.55
N LYS A 228 -12.91 -7.55 10.61
CA LYS A 228 -13.70 -6.32 10.55
C LYS A 228 -13.39 -5.43 9.34
N ASN A 229 -13.06 -6.03 8.21
CA ASN A 229 -12.85 -5.28 6.98
C ASN A 229 -14.13 -5.23 6.15
N ILE A 230 -14.25 -4.19 5.36
CA ILE A 230 -15.24 -4.07 4.30
C ILE A 230 -14.54 -4.35 2.97
N PHE A 231 -15.00 -5.35 2.25
CA PHE A 231 -14.58 -5.69 0.90
C PHE A 231 -15.73 -5.39 -0.05
N TRP A 232 -15.61 -4.32 -0.82
CA TRP A 232 -16.66 -3.89 -1.72
C TRP A 232 -16.21 -3.96 -3.17
N LEU A 233 -16.81 -4.89 -3.91
CA LEU A 233 -16.67 -4.98 -5.35
C LEU A 233 -17.68 -4.03 -6.00
N THR A 234 -17.21 -2.92 -6.56
CA THR A 234 -18.06 -1.91 -7.17
C THR A 234 -18.29 -2.24 -8.65
N GLY A 235 -19.52 -2.00 -9.15
CA GLY A 235 -19.92 -2.46 -10.46
C GLY A 235 -19.46 -1.62 -11.65
N ALA A 236 -18.58 -0.66 -11.48
CA ALA A 236 -18.21 0.25 -12.58
C ALA A 236 -17.60 -0.47 -13.80
N LEU A 237 -17.05 -1.68 -13.61
CA LEU A 237 -16.40 -2.44 -14.67
C LEU A 237 -16.85 -3.91 -14.69
N GLN A 238 -18.15 -4.15 -14.73
CA GLN A 238 -18.80 -5.48 -14.69
C GLN A 238 -18.16 -6.58 -15.55
N ASN A 239 -17.47 -6.21 -16.62
CA ASN A 239 -16.87 -7.15 -17.57
C ASN A 239 -15.35 -7.30 -17.39
N GLN A 240 -14.79 -6.77 -16.31
CA GLN A 240 -13.33 -6.77 -16.08
C GLN A 240 -12.95 -7.61 -14.86
N MET A 241 -13.58 -8.77 -14.71
CA MET A 241 -13.03 -9.78 -13.81
C MET A 241 -11.61 -10.10 -14.26
N LEU A 242 -10.66 -10.12 -13.33
CA LEU A 242 -9.29 -10.49 -13.65
C LEU A 242 -9.27 -11.91 -14.18
N ASP A 243 -8.62 -12.10 -15.32
CA ASP A 243 -8.45 -13.42 -15.93
C ASP A 243 -7.37 -14.23 -15.17
N HIS A 244 -7.73 -14.65 -13.97
CA HIS A 244 -6.94 -15.57 -13.14
C HIS A 244 -7.55 -16.99 -13.08
N GLY A 245 -8.49 -17.27 -13.96
CA GLY A 245 -9.28 -18.48 -13.97
C GLY A 245 -10.61 -18.34 -13.23
N ASP A 246 -11.52 -19.26 -13.50
CA ASP A 246 -12.93 -19.21 -13.07
C ASP A 246 -13.12 -19.23 -11.55
N ASP A 247 -12.11 -19.68 -10.80
CA ASP A 247 -12.17 -19.82 -9.35
C ASP A 247 -11.55 -18.66 -8.57
N PHE A 248 -11.06 -17.63 -9.25
CA PHE A 248 -10.43 -16.49 -8.59
C PHE A 248 -11.48 -15.60 -7.91
N GLY A 249 -11.43 -15.51 -6.58
CA GLY A 249 -12.42 -14.84 -5.76
C GLY A 249 -12.05 -13.39 -5.41
N ILE A 250 -12.95 -12.74 -4.70
CA ILE A 250 -12.71 -11.45 -4.06
C ILE A 250 -11.60 -11.60 -3.02
N ILE A 251 -11.67 -12.67 -2.23
CA ILE A 251 -10.62 -13.10 -1.29
C ILE A 251 -10.05 -14.43 -1.75
N ASN A 252 -8.74 -14.50 -1.91
CA ASN A 252 -8.02 -15.71 -2.30
C ASN A 252 -7.01 -16.09 -1.22
N VAL A 253 -7.16 -17.30 -0.66
CA VAL A 253 -6.33 -17.81 0.43
C VAL A 253 -5.62 -19.07 -0.01
N LYS A 254 -4.29 -19.05 0.02
CA LYS A 254 -3.44 -20.19 -0.36
C LYS A 254 -2.57 -20.71 0.79
N GLY A 255 -2.55 -19.98 1.90
CA GLY A 255 -1.80 -20.35 3.12
C GLY A 255 -2.64 -21.07 4.16
N ASN A 256 -2.02 -21.36 5.29
CA ASN A 256 -2.62 -22.17 6.35
C ASN A 256 -2.96 -21.37 7.61
N ASN A 257 -3.92 -21.87 8.40
CA ASN A 257 -4.27 -21.36 9.72
C ASN A 257 -4.64 -19.87 9.72
N ASN A 258 -5.19 -19.36 8.64
CA ASN A 258 -5.62 -17.97 8.57
C ASN A 258 -7.04 -17.82 9.13
N MET A 259 -7.28 -16.76 9.87
CA MET A 259 -8.55 -16.50 10.53
C MET A 259 -9.20 -15.22 9.97
N PHE A 260 -10.42 -15.35 9.49
CA PHE A 260 -11.26 -14.28 8.96
C PHE A 260 -12.47 -14.11 9.85
N VAL A 261 -12.60 -12.97 10.53
CA VAL A 261 -13.68 -12.75 11.50
C VAL A 261 -14.40 -11.43 11.25
N SER A 262 -15.72 -11.49 11.20
CA SER A 262 -16.59 -10.30 11.11
C SER A 262 -16.24 -9.38 9.92
N ASN A 263 -15.86 -9.96 8.78
CA ASN A 263 -15.67 -9.19 7.56
C ASN A 263 -16.98 -9.07 6.80
N SER A 264 -17.16 -7.96 6.08
CA SER A 264 -18.29 -7.75 5.18
C SER A 264 -17.78 -7.76 3.74
N LEU A 265 -18.38 -8.61 2.92
CA LEU A 265 -18.14 -8.70 1.48
C LEU A 265 -19.43 -8.30 0.78
N SER A 266 -19.38 -7.30 -0.08
CA SER A 266 -20.55 -6.86 -0.86
C SER A 266 -20.19 -6.57 -2.29
N CYS A 267 -21.15 -6.82 -3.19
CA CYS A 267 -21.07 -6.46 -4.59
C CYS A 267 -22.14 -5.43 -4.90
N GLU A 268 -21.84 -4.42 -5.69
CA GLU A 268 -22.81 -3.43 -6.15
C GLU A 268 -23.83 -4.06 -7.10
N TRP A 269 -23.44 -5.12 -7.80
CA TRP A 269 -24.25 -5.84 -8.77
C TRP A 269 -24.32 -7.33 -8.41
N ALA A 270 -25.43 -7.96 -8.78
CA ALA A 270 -25.57 -9.40 -8.68
C ALA A 270 -24.67 -10.10 -9.70
N TYR A 271 -23.59 -10.69 -9.23
CA TYR A 271 -22.71 -11.53 -10.06
C TYR A 271 -23.13 -13.00 -9.92
N THR A 272 -23.58 -13.61 -11.01
CA THR A 272 -24.08 -14.99 -11.01
C THR A 272 -22.98 -16.05 -10.89
N ASP A 273 -21.74 -15.73 -11.32
CA ASP A 273 -20.61 -16.67 -11.34
C ASP A 273 -19.44 -16.25 -10.46
N ALA A 274 -19.59 -15.18 -9.70
CA ALA A 274 -18.51 -14.66 -8.88
C ALA A 274 -18.27 -15.53 -7.65
N VAL A 275 -16.99 -15.72 -7.33
CA VAL A 275 -16.54 -16.37 -6.10
C VAL A 275 -16.22 -15.28 -5.07
N ALA A 276 -16.84 -15.35 -3.89
CA ALA A 276 -16.50 -14.43 -2.81
C ALA A 276 -15.17 -14.83 -2.17
N VAL A 277 -15.04 -16.08 -1.80
CA VAL A 277 -13.85 -16.62 -1.14
C VAL A 277 -13.39 -17.89 -1.85
N ASN A 278 -12.12 -17.90 -2.26
CA ASN A 278 -11.42 -19.12 -2.66
C ASN A 278 -10.34 -19.46 -1.63
N ALA A 279 -10.58 -20.53 -0.87
CA ALA A 279 -9.65 -21.12 0.10
C ALA A 279 -9.51 -22.64 -0.14
N THR A 280 -9.42 -23.03 -1.41
CA THR A 280 -9.24 -24.43 -1.82
C THR A 280 -7.82 -24.95 -1.58
N GLN A 281 -6.86 -24.03 -1.40
CA GLN A 281 -5.47 -24.33 -1.06
C GLN A 281 -5.23 -24.00 0.41
N GLY A 282 -4.28 -24.70 1.03
CA GLY A 282 -3.98 -24.53 2.45
C GLY A 282 -4.98 -25.22 3.38
N THR A 283 -4.66 -25.30 4.66
CA THR A 283 -5.41 -26.05 5.68
C THR A 283 -5.62 -25.22 6.94
N GLY A 284 -6.62 -25.57 7.74
CA GLY A 284 -6.89 -24.92 9.02
C GLY A 284 -7.35 -23.46 8.92
N ASN A 285 -7.84 -23.03 7.76
CA ASN A 285 -8.40 -21.70 7.60
C ASN A 285 -9.81 -21.61 8.20
N VAL A 286 -10.13 -20.49 8.84
CA VAL A 286 -11.42 -20.26 9.52
C VAL A 286 -12.04 -18.97 9.03
N PHE A 287 -13.31 -19.05 8.59
CA PHE A 287 -14.17 -17.92 8.26
C PHE A 287 -15.34 -17.87 9.23
N LYS A 288 -15.41 -16.85 10.07
CA LYS A 288 -16.39 -16.77 11.13
C LYS A 288 -17.15 -15.44 11.16
N ASN A 289 -18.47 -15.50 11.26
CA ASN A 289 -19.32 -14.30 11.28
C ASN A 289 -19.03 -13.34 10.11
N CYS A 290 -18.69 -13.85 8.95
CA CYS A 290 -18.51 -13.04 7.75
C CYS A 290 -19.86 -12.81 7.08
N PHE A 291 -20.16 -11.57 6.75
CA PHE A 291 -21.38 -11.20 6.06
C PHE A 291 -21.11 -11.05 4.56
N ILE A 292 -21.93 -11.66 3.73
CA ILE A 292 -21.83 -11.59 2.28
C ILE A 292 -23.16 -11.12 1.73
N ASP A 293 -23.12 -10.04 0.96
CA ASP A 293 -24.29 -9.38 0.42
C ASP A 293 -24.21 -9.22 -1.10
N ASN A 294 -25.37 -9.31 -1.75
CA ASN A 294 -25.57 -9.06 -3.16
C ASN A 294 -24.68 -9.92 -4.10
N LEU A 295 -24.42 -11.15 -3.70
CA LEU A 295 -23.71 -12.14 -4.50
C LEU A 295 -24.66 -13.30 -4.84
N GLU A 296 -25.31 -13.24 -5.99
CA GLU A 296 -26.22 -14.29 -6.48
C GLU A 296 -25.45 -15.43 -7.14
N SER A 297 -24.50 -16.03 -6.41
CA SER A 297 -23.69 -17.14 -6.90
C SER A 297 -23.86 -18.36 -5.99
N TYR A 298 -23.97 -19.52 -6.60
CA TYR A 298 -23.89 -20.80 -5.87
C TYR A 298 -22.43 -21.15 -5.47
N ARG A 299 -21.44 -20.39 -5.94
CA ARG A 299 -20.01 -20.58 -5.71
C ARG A 299 -19.44 -19.56 -4.73
N VAL A 300 -20.24 -19.12 -3.74
CA VAL A 300 -19.84 -18.06 -2.81
C VAL A 300 -18.57 -18.42 -2.05
N PHE A 301 -18.52 -19.64 -1.50
CA PHE A 301 -17.33 -20.18 -0.85
C PHE A 301 -16.82 -21.42 -1.60
N LEU A 302 -15.61 -21.31 -2.14
CA LEU A 302 -14.84 -22.48 -2.59
C LEU A 302 -13.81 -22.78 -1.53
N VAL A 303 -14.04 -23.84 -0.77
CA VAL A 303 -13.20 -24.23 0.36
C VAL A 303 -12.88 -25.73 0.30
N ASN A 304 -11.78 -26.13 0.89
CA ASN A 304 -11.48 -27.53 1.11
C ASN A 304 -12.11 -28.05 2.43
N ALA A 305 -12.04 -29.37 2.65
CA ALA A 305 -12.66 -30.03 3.80
C ALA A 305 -12.07 -29.63 5.17
N GLU A 306 -10.91 -28.98 5.19
CA GLU A 306 -10.20 -28.55 6.41
C GLU A 306 -10.40 -27.05 6.70
N THR A 307 -11.29 -26.40 5.96
CA THR A 307 -11.64 -24.98 6.16
C THR A 307 -12.98 -24.89 6.87
N GLU A 308 -13.00 -24.19 8.01
CA GLU A 308 -14.23 -23.91 8.78
C GLU A 308 -14.92 -22.66 8.28
N VAL A 309 -16.24 -22.76 8.04
CA VAL A 309 -17.11 -21.62 7.69
C VAL A 309 -18.30 -21.62 8.64
N SER A 310 -18.47 -20.57 9.46
CA SER A 310 -19.53 -20.46 10.47
C SER A 310 -20.05 -19.03 10.68
#